data_0771b537e9589df20ba4bdefd81987b9
#
_entry.id   0771b537e9589df20ba4bdefd81987b9
#
_cell.length_a   1.000
_cell.length_b   1.000
_cell.length_c   1.000
_cell.angle_alpha   90.00
_cell.angle_beta   90.00
_cell.angle_gamma   90.00
#
_symmetry.space_group_name_H-M   'P 1'
#
loop_
_entity.id
_entity.type
_entity.pdbx_description
1 polymer ?
#
loop_
_entity_poly.entity_id
_entity_poly.type
_entity_poly.pdbx_seq_one_letter_code
_entity_poly.pdbx_strand_id
1 'polypeptide(L)'
;MYVLPGGVEIHAHGGGGRDFMECTEDAFRGAVQTHMKYGTTSIFPTLSSSTVPMIEQAAETCTKMMAEKDSPILGLHLEGHYLNMAMAGGQMPENIKNPDPNEYIPIVENWHCIKRWDAAPELPGAMQFGKYIPEKAFWLR
;
A
#
# COMPACT_ATOMS: atom_id res chain seq x y z
N MET A 1 5.54 -35.29 -7.30
CA MET A 1 5.90 -33.90 -6.96
C MET A 1 4.91 -32.99 -7.69
N TYR A 2 4.27 -32.07 -7.00
CA TYR A 2 3.39 -31.06 -7.62
C TYR A 2 4.17 -29.75 -7.74
N VAL A 3 4.08 -29.10 -8.88
CA VAL A 3 4.61 -27.76 -9.13
C VAL A 3 3.41 -26.83 -9.29
N LEU A 4 3.36 -25.79 -8.49
CA LEU A 4 2.28 -24.78 -8.48
C LEU A 4 2.88 -23.40 -8.76
N PRO A 5 2.10 -22.47 -9.35
CA PRO A 5 2.49 -21.05 -9.36
C PRO A 5 2.72 -20.54 -7.94
N GLY A 6 3.65 -19.60 -7.76
CA GLY A 6 3.85 -18.93 -6.49
C GLY A 6 2.65 -18.09 -6.08
N GLY A 7 2.50 -17.86 -4.78
CA GLY A 7 1.43 -17.03 -4.23
C GLY A 7 1.59 -15.55 -4.62
N VAL A 8 0.47 -14.87 -4.85
CA VAL A 8 0.40 -13.42 -5.02
C VAL A 8 -0.26 -12.84 -3.77
N GLU A 9 0.52 -12.13 -2.96
CA GLU A 9 0.04 -11.48 -1.75
C GLU A 9 -0.33 -10.03 -2.06
N ILE A 10 -1.61 -9.70 -1.92
CA ILE A 10 -2.11 -8.37 -2.29
C ILE A 10 -2.39 -7.47 -1.07
N HIS A 11 -2.21 -7.98 0.16
CA HIS A 11 -2.50 -7.25 1.38
C HIS A 11 -1.71 -7.84 2.57
N ALA A 12 -0.54 -7.31 2.84
CA ALA A 12 0.28 -7.73 3.98
C ALA A 12 0.93 -6.51 4.63
N HIS A 13 0.82 -6.40 5.95
CA HIS A 13 1.37 -5.29 6.73
C HIS A 13 2.82 -5.52 7.16
N GLY A 14 3.31 -6.72 7.06
CA GLY A 14 4.68 -7.08 7.44
C GLY A 14 4.91 -8.58 7.51
N GLY A 15 6.00 -8.98 8.11
CA GLY A 15 6.34 -10.38 8.29
C GLY A 15 7.70 -10.55 8.99
N GLY A 16 7.89 -11.68 9.67
CA GLY A 16 9.18 -11.98 10.32
C GLY A 16 9.60 -11.00 11.41
N GLY A 17 8.64 -10.36 12.08
CA GLY A 17 8.91 -9.35 13.11
C GLY A 17 9.21 -7.96 12.55
N ARG A 18 8.94 -7.72 11.26
CA ARG A 18 9.05 -6.42 10.58
C ARG A 18 7.69 -5.93 10.12
N ASP A 19 7.49 -4.62 10.12
CA ASP A 19 6.27 -3.94 9.67
C ASP A 19 6.62 -2.98 8.52
N PHE A 20 5.78 -2.92 7.48
CA PHE A 20 5.97 -1.98 6.38
C PHE A 20 5.78 -0.52 6.81
N MET A 21 5.08 -0.28 7.93
CA MET A 21 4.97 1.04 8.58
C MET A 21 6.31 1.57 9.14
N GLU A 22 7.35 0.73 9.27
CA GLU A 22 8.71 1.19 9.58
C GLU A 22 9.33 2.02 8.43
N CYS A 23 8.78 1.91 7.21
CA CYS A 23 9.17 2.65 6.00
C CYS A 23 10.66 2.55 5.63
N THR A 24 11.37 1.52 6.11
CA THR A 24 12.80 1.30 5.86
C THR A 24 13.05 0.14 4.90
N GLU A 25 14.15 0.20 4.14
CA GLU A 25 14.54 -0.89 3.24
C GLU A 25 14.75 -2.21 4.00
N ASP A 26 15.33 -2.17 5.21
CA ASP A 26 15.55 -3.36 6.04
C ASP A 26 14.22 -4.02 6.45
N ALA A 27 13.23 -3.22 6.85
CA ALA A 27 11.91 -3.72 7.22
C ALA A 27 11.18 -4.34 6.01
N PHE A 28 11.15 -3.63 4.89
CA PHE A 28 10.57 -4.13 3.65
C PHE A 28 11.24 -5.44 3.22
N ARG A 29 12.56 -5.48 3.19
CA ARG A 29 13.33 -6.67 2.81
C ARG A 29 13.07 -7.84 3.73
N GLY A 30 13.09 -7.62 5.05
CA GLY A 30 12.84 -8.67 6.04
C GLY A 30 11.43 -9.25 5.95
N ALA A 31 10.42 -8.40 5.82
CA ALA A 31 9.04 -8.82 5.66
C ALA A 31 8.83 -9.59 4.34
N VAL A 32 9.28 -9.04 3.22
CA VAL A 32 9.17 -9.67 1.89
C VAL A 32 9.86 -11.03 1.87
N GLN A 33 11.09 -11.13 2.38
CA GLN A 33 11.82 -12.41 2.45
C GLN A 33 11.07 -13.45 3.29
N THR A 34 10.37 -13.02 4.33
CA THR A 34 9.56 -13.92 5.15
C THR A 34 8.42 -14.51 4.33
N HIS A 35 7.68 -13.72 3.58
CA HIS A 35 6.63 -14.21 2.68
C HIS A 35 7.17 -15.15 1.60
N MET A 36 8.33 -14.80 1.00
CA MET A 36 8.97 -15.64 -0.01
C MET A 36 9.34 -17.03 0.50
N LYS A 37 9.76 -17.16 1.75
CA LYS A 37 10.07 -18.48 2.38
C LYS A 37 8.87 -19.42 2.39
N TYR A 38 7.65 -18.87 2.37
CA TYR A 38 6.41 -19.65 2.38
C TYR A 38 5.72 -19.71 1.01
N GLY A 39 6.44 -19.33 -0.07
CA GLY A 39 5.99 -19.55 -1.44
C GLY A 39 5.30 -18.35 -2.10
N THR A 40 5.30 -17.18 -1.47
CA THR A 40 4.87 -15.93 -2.12
C THR A 40 5.94 -15.51 -3.12
N THR A 41 5.55 -15.25 -4.36
CA THR A 41 6.45 -14.80 -5.44
C THR A 41 6.16 -13.38 -5.89
N SER A 42 5.04 -12.81 -5.45
CA SER A 42 4.64 -11.45 -5.77
C SER A 42 3.90 -10.84 -4.58
N ILE A 43 4.23 -9.61 -4.20
CA ILE A 43 3.67 -8.98 -2.99
C ILE A 43 3.40 -7.50 -3.18
N PHE A 44 2.32 -7.01 -2.56
CA PHE A 44 2.05 -5.61 -2.30
C PHE A 44 2.29 -5.29 -0.81
N PRO A 45 3.44 -4.71 -0.43
CA PRO A 45 3.58 -4.09 0.88
C PRO A 45 2.41 -3.15 1.16
N THR A 46 1.80 -3.28 2.34
CA THR A 46 0.60 -2.54 2.71
C THR A 46 0.87 -1.62 3.89
N LEU A 47 0.55 -0.34 3.74
CA LEU A 47 0.49 0.61 4.84
C LEU A 47 -0.94 0.68 5.38
N SER A 48 -1.08 0.68 6.70
CA SER A 48 -2.30 1.12 7.38
C SER A 48 -2.48 2.63 7.22
N SER A 49 -3.59 3.18 7.73
CA SER A 49 -3.83 4.63 7.72
C SER A 49 -2.63 5.41 8.25
N SER A 50 -2.03 6.24 7.39
CA SER A 50 -0.74 6.87 7.61
C SER A 50 -0.80 8.36 7.32
N THR A 51 0.21 9.09 7.79
CA THR A 51 0.43 10.49 7.40
C THR A 51 1.04 10.57 6.00
N VAL A 52 0.87 11.70 5.32
CA VAL A 52 1.48 11.92 4.00
C VAL A 52 2.99 11.72 4.01
N PRO A 53 3.77 12.26 4.97
CA PRO A 53 5.21 12.00 5.02
C PRO A 53 5.58 10.51 5.15
N MET A 54 4.80 9.71 5.89
CA MET A 54 5.04 8.26 5.98
C MET A 54 4.76 7.57 4.65
N ILE A 55 3.68 7.96 3.96
CA ILE A 55 3.35 7.43 2.62
C ILE A 55 4.48 7.72 1.65
N GLU A 56 4.98 8.96 1.64
CA GLU A 56 6.08 9.37 0.75
C GLU A 56 7.37 8.59 1.04
N GLN A 57 7.73 8.42 2.31
CA GLN A 57 8.90 7.63 2.72
C GLN A 57 8.77 6.16 2.30
N ALA A 58 7.61 5.55 2.53
CA ALA A 58 7.37 4.17 2.12
C ALA A 58 7.35 4.02 0.59
N ALA A 59 6.80 5.00 -0.13
CA ALA A 59 6.76 5.01 -1.58
C ALA A 59 8.18 5.17 -2.18
N GLU A 60 9.04 5.97 -1.58
CA GLU A 60 10.45 6.06 -1.97
C GLU A 60 11.15 4.72 -1.78
N THR A 61 11.00 4.09 -0.61
CA THR A 61 11.55 2.77 -0.30
C THR A 61 11.03 1.71 -1.26
N CYS A 62 9.71 1.67 -1.48
CA CYS A 62 9.07 0.74 -2.40
C CYS A 62 9.60 0.90 -3.83
N THR A 63 9.72 2.14 -4.31
CA THR A 63 10.23 2.44 -5.66
C THR A 63 11.65 1.93 -5.85
N LYS A 64 12.54 2.15 -4.87
CA LYS A 64 13.91 1.63 -4.90
C LYS A 64 13.94 0.11 -4.97
N MET A 65 13.19 -0.55 -4.11
CA MET A 65 13.16 -2.01 -4.02
C MET A 65 12.47 -2.68 -5.22
N MET A 66 11.46 -2.04 -5.84
CA MET A 66 10.85 -2.51 -7.08
C MET A 66 11.84 -2.51 -8.26
N ALA A 67 12.79 -1.60 -8.26
CA ALA A 67 13.82 -1.50 -9.31
C ALA A 67 14.94 -2.55 -9.18
N GLU A 68 15.00 -3.29 -8.07
CA GLU A 68 15.97 -4.37 -7.88
C GLU A 68 15.67 -5.53 -8.85
N LYS A 69 16.74 -6.19 -9.32
CA LYS A 69 16.59 -7.37 -10.16
C LYS A 69 15.81 -8.47 -9.41
N ASP A 70 14.84 -9.05 -10.09
CA ASP A 70 14.00 -10.13 -9.57
C ASP A 70 13.20 -9.76 -8.30
N SER A 71 12.89 -8.47 -8.13
CA SER A 71 12.06 -7.99 -7.03
C SER A 71 10.67 -8.63 -7.08
N PRO A 72 10.17 -9.19 -5.96
CA PRO A 72 8.81 -9.70 -5.88
C PRO A 72 7.77 -8.59 -5.62
N ILE A 73 8.21 -7.36 -5.36
CA ILE A 73 7.32 -6.24 -5.04
C ILE A 73 6.67 -5.72 -6.31
N LEU A 74 5.33 -5.78 -6.38
CA LEU A 74 4.55 -5.33 -7.53
C LEU A 74 4.13 -3.85 -7.42
N GLY A 75 4.15 -3.29 -6.22
CA GLY A 75 3.73 -1.93 -5.91
C GLY A 75 3.44 -1.77 -4.44
N LEU A 76 3.09 -0.56 -4.04
CA LEU A 76 2.65 -0.22 -2.70
C LEU A 76 1.13 -0.22 -2.63
N HIS A 77 0.58 -0.77 -1.56
CA HIS A 77 -0.84 -0.70 -1.22
C HIS A 77 -1.05 0.24 -0.04
N LEU A 78 -1.99 1.16 -0.18
CA LEU A 78 -2.45 2.04 0.90
C LEU A 78 -3.82 1.54 1.40
N GLU A 79 -3.88 0.99 2.60
CA GLU A 79 -5.13 0.65 3.28
C GLU A 79 -5.63 1.89 4.05
N GLY A 80 -6.37 2.72 3.39
CA GLY A 80 -6.81 4.02 3.90
C GLY A 80 -5.76 5.08 3.52
N HIS A 81 -5.78 6.15 4.15
CA HIS A 81 -6.44 6.76 5.33
C HIS A 81 -7.87 7.29 5.09
N TYR A 82 -8.43 7.18 3.90
CA TYR A 82 -9.78 7.63 3.53
C TYR A 82 -10.82 6.56 3.91
N LEU A 83 -10.89 6.25 5.20
CA LEU A 83 -11.78 5.23 5.75
C LEU A 83 -12.89 5.86 6.60
N ASN A 84 -13.97 5.10 6.81
CA ASN A 84 -15.05 5.54 7.68
C ASN A 84 -14.67 5.26 9.14
N MET A 85 -14.66 6.31 9.97
CA MET A 85 -14.32 6.20 11.39
C MET A 85 -15.20 5.17 12.13
N ALA A 86 -16.47 5.03 11.75
CA ALA A 86 -17.36 4.05 12.36
C ALA A 86 -16.94 2.60 12.10
N MET A 87 -16.10 2.36 11.07
CA MET A 87 -15.63 1.06 10.62
C MET A 87 -14.09 0.97 10.64
N ALA A 88 -13.44 1.81 11.45
CA ALA A 88 -11.99 1.96 11.48
C ALA A 88 -11.22 0.65 11.78
N GLY A 89 -11.83 -0.26 12.55
CA GLY A 89 -11.15 -1.50 12.95
C GLY A 89 -9.87 -1.22 13.73
N GLY A 90 -8.75 -1.76 13.27
CA GLY A 90 -7.42 -1.56 13.86
C GLY A 90 -6.67 -0.34 13.34
N GLN A 91 -7.29 0.52 12.53
CA GLN A 91 -6.65 1.71 11.99
C GLN A 91 -6.45 2.79 13.06
N MET A 92 -5.43 3.64 12.89
CA MET A 92 -5.17 4.75 13.82
C MET A 92 -6.17 5.89 13.57
N PRO A 93 -7.06 6.20 14.54
CA PRO A 93 -8.15 7.15 14.34
C PRO A 93 -7.69 8.55 13.92
N GLU A 94 -6.55 9.00 14.42
CA GLU A 94 -5.96 10.30 14.11
C GLU A 94 -5.54 10.46 12.65
N ASN A 95 -5.35 9.37 11.94
CA ASN A 95 -4.97 9.37 10.52
C ASN A 95 -6.17 9.23 9.58
N ILE A 96 -7.35 8.85 10.11
CA ILE A 96 -8.55 8.66 9.30
C ILE A 96 -9.16 10.01 8.93
N LYS A 97 -9.46 10.20 7.64
CA LYS A 97 -10.03 11.44 7.11
C LYS A 97 -10.79 11.23 5.80
N ASN A 98 -11.47 12.27 5.36
CA ASN A 98 -12.09 12.29 4.04
C ASN A 98 -11.04 12.51 2.94
N PRO A 99 -11.28 12.02 1.71
CA PRO A 99 -10.44 12.32 0.55
C PRO A 99 -10.29 13.82 0.31
N ASP A 100 -9.03 14.29 0.22
CA ASP A 100 -8.67 15.67 -0.10
C ASP A 100 -7.86 15.72 -1.41
N PRO A 101 -8.34 16.40 -2.46
CA PRO A 101 -7.60 16.57 -3.72
C PRO A 101 -6.22 17.19 -3.56
N ASN A 102 -6.06 18.12 -2.60
CA ASN A 102 -4.76 18.75 -2.34
C ASN A 102 -3.73 17.76 -1.77
N GLU A 103 -4.19 16.61 -1.30
CA GLU A 103 -3.35 15.56 -0.74
C GLU A 103 -3.17 14.40 -1.73
N TYR A 104 -4.28 13.79 -2.20
CA TYR A 104 -4.15 12.58 -3.03
C TYR A 104 -3.60 12.88 -4.44
N ILE A 105 -3.83 14.07 -5.00
CA ILE A 105 -3.32 14.40 -6.33
C ILE A 105 -1.78 14.39 -6.34
N PRO A 106 -1.07 15.14 -5.46
CA PRO A 106 0.39 15.08 -5.41
C PRO A 106 0.93 13.67 -5.13
N ILE A 107 0.28 12.90 -4.24
CA ILE A 107 0.70 11.53 -3.95
C ILE A 107 0.67 10.67 -5.20
N VAL A 108 -0.44 10.69 -5.93
CA VAL A 108 -0.64 9.88 -7.15
C VAL A 108 0.28 10.30 -8.29
N GLU A 109 0.49 11.60 -8.47
CA GLU A 109 1.32 12.16 -9.53
C GLU A 109 2.81 11.88 -9.30
N ASN A 110 3.27 11.86 -8.05
CA ASN A 110 4.68 11.69 -7.71
C ASN A 110 5.08 10.23 -7.49
N TRP A 111 4.15 9.36 -7.04
CA TRP A 111 4.49 8.03 -6.57
C TRP A 111 3.82 6.90 -7.39
N HIS A 112 4.36 6.61 -8.56
CA HIS A 112 3.84 5.58 -9.46
C HIS A 112 3.97 4.14 -8.95
N CYS A 113 4.71 3.93 -7.86
CA CYS A 113 4.76 2.63 -7.18
C CYS A 113 3.46 2.30 -6.42
N ILE A 114 2.65 3.30 -6.05
CA ILE A 114 1.35 3.06 -5.43
C ILE A 114 0.41 2.47 -6.50
N LYS A 115 -0.07 1.25 -6.26
CA LYS A 115 -0.89 0.51 -7.25
C LYS A 115 -2.27 0.15 -6.74
N ARG A 116 -2.47 0.26 -5.44
CA ARG A 116 -3.75 0.00 -4.79
C ARG A 116 -3.97 1.00 -3.66
N TRP A 117 -5.21 1.50 -3.55
CA TRP A 117 -5.61 2.39 -2.48
C TRP A 117 -7.04 2.10 -2.06
N ASP A 118 -7.24 1.65 -0.83
CA ASP A 118 -8.56 1.36 -0.28
C ASP A 118 -9.19 2.64 0.29
N ALA A 119 -10.44 2.90 -0.06
CA ALA A 119 -11.19 4.06 0.42
C ALA A 119 -12.66 3.71 0.63
N ALA A 120 -13.30 4.32 1.64
CA ALA A 120 -14.71 4.17 1.92
C ALA A 120 -15.55 5.01 0.95
N PRO A 121 -16.38 4.40 0.09
CA PRO A 121 -17.06 5.10 -1.00
C PRO A 121 -18.15 6.07 -0.53
N GLU A 122 -18.64 5.91 0.69
CA GLU A 122 -19.67 6.76 1.30
C GLU A 122 -19.14 8.09 1.84
N LEU A 123 -17.82 8.28 1.91
CA LEU A 123 -17.24 9.52 2.45
C LEU A 123 -17.45 10.72 1.52
N PRO A 124 -17.59 11.92 2.10
CA PRO A 124 -17.52 13.16 1.31
C PRO A 124 -16.23 13.20 0.47
N GLY A 125 -16.37 13.46 -0.83
CA GLY A 125 -15.23 13.51 -1.77
C GLY A 125 -14.80 12.16 -2.34
N ALA A 126 -15.28 11.02 -1.81
CA ALA A 126 -14.86 9.68 -2.28
C ALA A 126 -15.20 9.43 -3.75
N MET A 127 -16.33 9.92 -4.24
CA MET A 127 -16.68 9.79 -5.66
C MET A 127 -15.74 10.54 -6.60
N GLN A 128 -15.20 11.69 -6.18
CA GLN A 128 -14.21 12.43 -6.96
C GLN A 128 -12.85 11.69 -6.92
N PHE A 129 -12.44 11.24 -5.76
CA PHE A 129 -11.27 10.40 -5.59
C PHE A 129 -11.36 9.15 -6.47
N GLY A 130 -12.49 8.41 -6.39
CA GLY A 130 -12.72 7.20 -7.16
C GLY A 130 -12.74 7.39 -8.69
N LYS A 131 -13.08 8.59 -9.18
CA LYS A 131 -12.96 8.91 -10.61
C LYS A 131 -11.54 9.24 -11.03
N TYR A 132 -10.79 9.92 -10.15
CA TYR A 132 -9.42 10.35 -10.43
C TYR A 132 -8.42 9.18 -10.44
N ILE A 133 -8.54 8.24 -9.49
CA ILE A 133 -7.59 7.14 -9.30
C ILE A 133 -7.51 6.17 -10.51
N PRO A 134 -8.61 5.64 -11.08
CA PRO A 134 -8.55 4.72 -12.21
C PRO A 134 -7.90 5.30 -13.46
N GLU A 135 -8.02 6.61 -13.68
CA GLU A 135 -7.39 7.28 -14.81
C GLU A 135 -5.85 7.22 -14.75
N LYS A 136 -5.30 6.94 -13.58
CA LYS A 136 -3.85 6.86 -13.31
C LYS A 136 -3.34 5.42 -13.16
N ALA A 137 -4.09 4.41 -13.59
CA ALA A 137 -3.74 2.98 -13.52
C ALA A 137 -3.62 2.41 -12.10
N PHE A 138 -4.52 2.81 -11.23
CA PHE A 138 -4.68 2.29 -9.87
C PHE A 138 -5.84 1.30 -9.76
N TRP A 139 -5.81 0.46 -8.73
CA TRP A 139 -6.92 -0.39 -8.33
C TRP A 139 -7.57 0.19 -7.09
N LEU A 140 -8.86 0.55 -7.20
CA LEU A 140 -9.72 0.91 -6.07
C LEU A 140 -10.49 -0.32 -5.59
N ARG A 141 -10.60 -0.45 -4.29
CA ARG A 141 -11.58 -1.32 -3.64
C ARG A 141 -12.40 -0.53 -2.63
#